data_3d409eb2e9fe370da8e4378c99a0a6d4
#
_entry.id   3d409eb2e9fe370da8e4378c99a0a6d4
#
_cell.length_a   1.000
_cell.length_b   1.000
_cell.length_c   1.000
_cell.angle_alpha   90.00
_cell.angle_beta   90.00
_cell.angle_gamma   90.00
#
_symmetry.space_group_name_H-M   'P 1'
#
loop_
_entity.id
_entity.type
_entity.pdbx_description
1 polymer ?
#
loop_
_entity_poly.entity_id
_entity_poly.type
_entity_poly.pdbx_seq_one_letter_code
_entity_poly.pdbx_strand_id
1 'polypeptide(L)'
;MNNVQDQGRACYKRGDYQKAIELFDRAIGRSPSVQLLDNRAACYEKLQDYPTALKDAKRAIQLHREDAVGYLRAGRLLVKMEKQSVALEIYTHGLKCIKHVGQGYEVRQITSLVLIAEIVQLD
;
A
#
# COMPACT_ATOMS: atom_id res chain seq x y z
N MET A 1 -21.37 14.83 -4.76
CA MET A 1 -22.02 13.65 -4.16
C MET A 1 -20.98 12.72 -3.56
N ASN A 2 -21.22 12.25 -2.33
CA ASN A 2 -20.32 11.29 -1.70
C ASN A 2 -20.55 9.91 -2.29
N ASN A 3 -19.51 9.34 -2.90
CA ASN A 3 -19.54 7.96 -3.33
C ASN A 3 -19.07 7.03 -2.20
N VAL A 4 -19.14 5.73 -2.42
CA VAL A 4 -18.77 4.73 -1.41
C VAL A 4 -17.30 4.88 -0.99
N GLN A 5 -16.42 5.21 -1.93
CA GLN A 5 -15.01 5.43 -1.64
C GLN A 5 -14.81 6.63 -0.71
N ASP A 6 -15.50 7.75 -0.97
CA ASP A 6 -15.41 8.94 -0.13
C ASP A 6 -15.95 8.67 1.28
N GLN A 7 -17.05 7.92 1.37
CA GLN A 7 -17.61 7.51 2.65
C GLN A 7 -16.64 6.62 3.43
N GLY A 8 -15.97 5.71 2.75
CA GLY A 8 -14.95 4.86 3.36
C GLY A 8 -13.78 5.66 3.92
N ARG A 9 -13.29 6.64 3.15
CA ARG A 9 -12.22 7.51 3.61
C ARG A 9 -12.64 8.35 4.82
N ALA A 10 -13.88 8.82 4.83
CA ALA A 10 -14.41 9.56 5.98
C ALA A 10 -14.44 8.68 7.23
N CYS A 11 -14.87 7.43 7.09
CA CYS A 11 -14.86 6.47 8.20
C CYS A 11 -13.43 6.21 8.70
N TYR A 12 -12.48 6.07 7.79
CA TYR A 12 -11.06 5.90 8.14
C TYR A 12 -10.57 7.09 8.99
N LYS A 13 -10.88 8.31 8.58
CA LYS A 13 -10.46 9.52 9.29
C LYS A 13 -11.04 9.59 10.69
N ARG A 14 -12.25 9.06 10.89
CA ARG A 14 -12.88 9.02 12.22
C ARG A 14 -12.37 7.86 13.08
N GLY A 15 -11.54 6.97 12.53
CA GLY A 15 -11.08 5.79 13.23
C GLY A 15 -12.05 4.62 13.19
N ASP A 16 -13.09 4.70 12.37
CA ASP A 16 -14.08 3.63 12.22
C ASP A 16 -13.63 2.70 11.10
N TYR A 17 -12.59 1.92 11.39
CA TYR A 17 -11.88 1.13 10.38
C TYR A 17 -12.74 -0.03 9.85
N GLN A 18 -13.52 -0.67 10.71
CA GLN A 18 -14.39 -1.77 10.29
C GLN A 18 -15.45 -1.31 9.29
N LYS A 19 -16.07 -0.18 9.57
CA LYS A 19 -17.07 0.36 8.65
C LYS A 19 -16.43 0.80 7.33
N ALA A 20 -15.24 1.39 7.42
CA ALA A 20 -14.48 1.75 6.21
C ALA A 20 -14.21 0.52 5.35
N ILE A 21 -13.78 -0.59 5.96
CA ILE A 21 -13.53 -1.84 5.25
C ILE A 21 -14.78 -2.33 4.52
N GLU A 22 -15.94 -2.31 5.19
CA GLU A 22 -17.20 -2.73 4.58
C GLU A 22 -17.52 -1.90 3.34
N LEU A 23 -17.30 -0.59 3.41
CA LEU A 23 -17.53 0.30 2.29
C LEU A 23 -16.54 0.05 1.14
N PHE A 24 -15.26 -0.14 1.47
CA PHE A 24 -14.27 -0.46 0.45
C PHE A 24 -14.52 -1.83 -0.17
N ASP A 25 -14.99 -2.81 0.60
CA ASP A 25 -15.37 -4.12 0.09
C ASP A 25 -16.41 -4.00 -1.03
N ARG A 26 -17.44 -3.18 -0.81
CA ARG A 26 -18.48 -2.95 -1.81
C ARG A 26 -17.92 -2.32 -3.07
N ALA A 27 -17.09 -1.29 -2.90
CA ALA A 27 -16.49 -0.59 -4.04
C ALA A 27 -15.57 -1.52 -4.83
N ILE A 28 -14.74 -2.32 -4.17
CA ILE A 28 -13.83 -3.27 -4.79
C ILE A 28 -14.61 -4.36 -5.53
N GLY A 29 -15.73 -4.82 -4.94
CA GLY A 29 -16.58 -5.81 -5.58
C GLY A 29 -17.18 -5.33 -6.90
N ARG A 30 -17.39 -4.02 -7.04
CA ARG A 30 -17.91 -3.44 -8.29
C ARG A 30 -16.79 -3.23 -9.30
N SER A 31 -15.69 -2.61 -8.87
CA SER A 31 -14.59 -2.27 -9.76
C SER A 31 -13.31 -2.10 -8.92
N PRO A 32 -12.47 -3.11 -8.85
CA PRO A 32 -11.22 -3.01 -8.09
C PRO A 32 -10.29 -1.96 -8.70
N SER A 33 -9.58 -1.24 -7.84
CA SER A 33 -8.57 -0.26 -8.25
C SER A 33 -7.43 -0.28 -7.25
N VAL A 34 -6.27 0.21 -7.68
CA VAL A 34 -5.11 0.36 -6.78
C VAL A 34 -5.49 1.22 -5.58
N GLN A 35 -6.19 2.33 -5.82
CA GLN A 35 -6.59 3.24 -4.74
C GLN A 35 -7.48 2.58 -3.70
N LEU A 36 -8.48 1.82 -4.16
CA LEU A 36 -9.40 1.12 -3.25
C LEU A 36 -8.68 0.05 -2.43
N LEU A 37 -7.82 -0.72 -3.09
CA LEU A 37 -7.05 -1.77 -2.41
C LEU A 37 -6.08 -1.16 -1.39
N ASP A 38 -5.43 -0.05 -1.74
CA ASP A 38 -4.54 0.65 -0.82
C ASP A 38 -5.30 1.22 0.38
N ASN A 39 -6.47 1.80 0.15
CA ASN A 39 -7.32 2.32 1.22
C ASN A 39 -7.75 1.20 2.18
N ARG A 40 -8.15 0.04 1.65
CA ARG A 40 -8.54 -1.09 2.50
C ARG A 40 -7.33 -1.64 3.26
N ALA A 41 -6.19 -1.74 2.60
CA ALA A 41 -4.94 -2.15 3.26
C ALA A 41 -4.60 -1.21 4.42
N ALA A 42 -4.78 0.10 4.24
CA ALA A 42 -4.55 1.08 5.30
C ALA A 42 -5.44 0.81 6.52
N CYS A 43 -6.69 0.41 6.29
CA CYS A 43 -7.61 0.06 7.37
C CYS A 43 -7.13 -1.17 8.15
N TYR A 44 -6.76 -2.23 7.43
CA TYR A 44 -6.22 -3.44 8.06
C TYR A 44 -4.92 -3.14 8.80
N GLU A 45 -4.08 -2.28 8.26
CA GLU A 45 -2.85 -1.87 8.93
C GLU A 45 -3.14 -1.19 10.27
N LYS A 46 -4.13 -0.31 10.32
CA LYS A 46 -4.56 0.34 11.56
C LYS A 46 -5.08 -0.67 12.59
N LEU A 47 -5.72 -1.73 12.12
CA LEU A 47 -6.19 -2.82 12.97
C LEU A 47 -5.07 -3.82 13.30
N GLN A 48 -3.86 -3.57 12.82
CA GLN A 48 -2.68 -4.42 13.02
C GLN A 48 -2.82 -5.81 12.40
N ASP A 49 -3.73 -5.95 11.43
CA ASP A 49 -3.85 -7.18 10.63
C ASP A 49 -2.96 -7.04 9.40
N TYR A 50 -1.66 -7.09 9.61
CA TYR A 50 -0.67 -6.89 8.56
C TYR A 50 -0.74 -7.93 7.44
N PRO A 51 -0.94 -9.23 7.74
CA PRO A 51 -1.05 -10.22 6.65
C PRO A 51 -2.20 -9.93 5.68
N THR A 52 -3.36 -9.53 6.20
CA THR A 52 -4.51 -9.21 5.34
C THR A 52 -4.25 -7.93 4.53
N ALA A 53 -3.67 -6.92 5.19
CA ALA A 53 -3.28 -5.69 4.50
C ALA A 53 -2.28 -6.00 3.37
N LEU A 54 -1.33 -6.90 3.61
CA LEU A 54 -0.32 -7.27 2.61
C LEU A 54 -0.96 -7.94 1.39
N LYS A 55 -2.00 -8.75 1.58
CA LYS A 55 -2.73 -9.34 0.46
C LYS A 55 -3.32 -8.27 -0.46
N ASP A 56 -3.89 -7.22 0.12
CA ASP A 56 -4.44 -6.10 -0.65
C ASP A 56 -3.34 -5.35 -1.41
N ALA A 57 -2.20 -5.11 -0.76
CA ALA A 57 -1.07 -4.44 -1.40
C ALA A 57 -0.53 -5.27 -2.57
N LYS A 58 -0.41 -6.59 -2.39
CA LYS A 58 0.03 -7.48 -3.46
C LYS A 58 -0.94 -7.48 -4.63
N ARG A 59 -2.24 -7.47 -4.35
CA ARG A 59 -3.26 -7.40 -5.40
C ARG A 59 -3.17 -6.07 -6.15
N ALA A 60 -2.89 -4.98 -5.45
CA ALA A 60 -2.68 -3.68 -6.08
C ALA A 60 -1.50 -3.71 -7.06
N ILE A 61 -0.39 -4.35 -6.66
CA ILE A 61 0.77 -4.54 -7.52
C ILE A 61 0.38 -5.34 -8.77
N GLN A 62 -0.36 -6.44 -8.58
CA GLN A 62 -0.80 -7.28 -9.70
C GLN A 62 -1.72 -6.52 -10.66
N LEU A 63 -2.55 -5.64 -10.12
CA LEU A 63 -3.50 -4.88 -10.92
C LEU A 63 -2.79 -3.85 -11.79
N HIS A 64 -1.80 -3.14 -11.24
CA HIS A 64 -1.02 -2.13 -11.96
C HIS A 64 0.44 -2.18 -11.52
N ARG A 65 1.24 -2.98 -12.21
CA ARG A 65 2.67 -3.18 -11.89
C ARG A 65 3.51 -1.91 -12.02
N GLU A 66 3.02 -0.93 -12.75
CA GLU A 66 3.74 0.31 -13.01
C GLU A 66 3.43 1.41 -11.98
N ASP A 67 2.49 1.14 -11.08
CA ASP A 67 2.08 2.11 -10.07
C ASP A 67 2.86 1.86 -8.77
N ALA A 68 3.47 2.91 -8.26
CA ALA A 68 4.33 2.84 -7.07
C ALA A 68 3.56 2.51 -5.78
N VAL A 69 2.26 2.80 -5.72
CA VAL A 69 1.47 2.74 -4.48
C VAL A 69 1.49 1.35 -3.86
N GLY A 70 1.29 0.31 -4.67
CA GLY A 70 1.27 -1.07 -4.16
C GLY A 70 2.61 -1.48 -3.55
N TYR A 71 3.72 -1.14 -4.22
CA TYR A 71 5.06 -1.47 -3.70
C TYR A 71 5.36 -0.74 -2.40
N LEU A 72 4.97 0.52 -2.32
CA LEU A 72 5.20 1.33 -1.12
C LEU A 72 4.43 0.76 0.07
N ARG A 73 3.16 0.42 -0.13
CA ARG A 73 2.35 -0.17 0.95
C ARG A 73 2.88 -1.54 1.36
N ALA A 74 3.17 -2.40 0.39
CA ALA A 74 3.67 -3.74 0.67
C ALA A 74 5.00 -3.70 1.44
N GLY A 75 5.93 -2.84 1.01
CA GLY A 75 7.21 -2.71 1.69
C GLY A 75 7.07 -2.24 3.13
N ARG A 76 6.23 -1.23 3.36
CA ARG A 76 5.97 -0.72 4.73
C ARG A 76 5.38 -1.79 5.63
N LEU A 77 4.44 -2.58 5.11
CA LEU A 77 3.81 -3.67 5.87
C LEU A 77 4.84 -4.74 6.21
N LEU A 78 5.71 -5.09 5.25
CA LEU A 78 6.75 -6.08 5.48
C LEU A 78 7.73 -5.64 6.56
N VAL A 79 8.08 -4.35 6.60
CA VAL A 79 8.90 -3.81 7.68
C VAL A 79 8.19 -3.97 9.03
N LYS A 80 6.90 -3.68 9.10
CA LYS A 80 6.12 -3.85 10.34
C LYS A 80 6.02 -5.31 10.76
N MET A 81 6.12 -6.23 9.81
CA MET A 81 6.13 -7.67 10.08
C MET A 81 7.54 -8.20 10.36
N GLU A 82 8.51 -7.30 10.52
CA GLU A 82 9.92 -7.62 10.77
C GLU A 82 10.56 -8.44 9.65
N LYS A 83 10.12 -8.17 8.41
CA LYS A 83 10.64 -8.83 7.20
C LYS A 83 11.37 -7.82 6.32
N GLN A 84 12.42 -7.20 6.89
CA GLN A 84 13.14 -6.12 6.25
C GLN A 84 13.80 -6.54 4.92
N SER A 85 14.36 -7.74 4.87
CA SER A 85 14.99 -8.23 3.62
C SER A 85 13.97 -8.35 2.49
N VAL A 86 12.78 -8.87 2.79
CA VAL A 86 11.71 -8.99 1.79
C VAL A 86 11.20 -7.62 1.39
N ALA A 87 11.09 -6.68 2.36
CA ALA A 87 10.70 -5.31 2.06
C ALA A 87 11.68 -4.67 1.07
N LEU A 88 12.98 -4.86 1.29
CA LEU A 88 14.00 -4.32 0.39
C LEU A 88 13.86 -4.91 -1.02
N GLU A 89 13.60 -6.21 -1.12
CA GLU A 89 13.36 -6.85 -2.42
C GLU A 89 12.16 -6.23 -3.15
N ILE A 90 11.05 -6.01 -2.43
CA ILE A 90 9.84 -5.42 -3.00
C ILE A 90 10.12 -3.99 -3.47
N TYR A 91 10.78 -3.18 -2.67
CA TYR A 91 11.12 -1.81 -3.05
C TYR A 91 12.04 -1.76 -4.27
N THR A 92 13.07 -2.60 -4.27
CA THR A 92 14.04 -2.65 -5.38
C THR A 92 13.36 -3.09 -6.67
N HIS A 93 12.53 -4.13 -6.58
CA HIS A 93 11.76 -4.61 -7.73
C HIS A 93 10.79 -3.53 -8.23
N GLY A 94 10.11 -2.86 -7.31
CA GLY A 94 9.18 -1.79 -7.66
C GLY A 94 9.86 -0.67 -8.45
N LEU A 95 11.05 -0.25 -8.02
CA LEU A 95 11.79 0.80 -8.73
C LEU A 95 12.10 0.43 -10.18
N LYS A 96 12.22 -0.86 -10.48
CA LYS A 96 12.45 -1.33 -11.86
C LYS A 96 11.16 -1.33 -12.69
N CYS A 97 10.01 -1.50 -12.06
CA CYS A 97 8.74 -1.70 -12.75
C CYS A 97 7.92 -0.42 -12.90
N ILE A 98 8.04 0.54 -11.98
CA ILE A 98 7.16 1.71 -11.96
C ILE A 98 7.50 2.69 -13.07
N LYS A 99 6.47 3.37 -13.57
CA LYS A 99 6.64 4.51 -14.48
C LYS A 99 6.85 5.77 -13.65
N HIS A 100 7.85 6.55 -14.01
CA HIS A 100 8.23 7.73 -13.24
C HIS A 100 7.34 8.94 -13.49
N VAL A 101 6.63 8.95 -14.60
CA VAL A 101 5.76 10.09 -14.95
C VAL A 101 4.58 10.16 -13.99
N GLY A 102 4.43 11.28 -13.30
CA GLY A 102 3.33 11.48 -12.36
C GLY A 102 3.51 10.82 -11.00
N GLN A 103 4.62 10.13 -10.75
CA GLN A 103 4.85 9.40 -9.51
C GLN A 103 6.11 9.85 -8.76
N GLY A 104 6.55 11.08 -9.02
CA GLY A 104 7.83 11.57 -8.48
C GLY A 104 7.95 11.48 -6.96
N TYR A 105 6.87 11.77 -6.23
CA TYR A 105 6.88 11.72 -4.77
C TYR A 105 7.07 10.29 -4.26
N GLU A 106 6.29 9.35 -4.78
CA GLU A 106 6.32 7.95 -4.38
C GLU A 106 7.65 7.30 -4.75
N VAL A 107 8.17 7.62 -5.93
CA VAL A 107 9.48 7.12 -6.37
C VAL A 107 10.57 7.60 -5.43
N ARG A 108 10.55 8.89 -5.05
CA ARG A 108 11.53 9.43 -4.11
C ARG A 108 11.42 8.76 -2.75
N GLN A 109 10.21 8.48 -2.27
CA GLN A 109 10.02 7.77 -1.00
C GLN A 109 10.63 6.37 -1.04
N ILE A 110 10.33 5.62 -2.09
CA ILE A 110 10.86 4.25 -2.25
C ILE A 110 12.38 4.28 -2.34
N THR A 111 12.94 5.20 -3.13
CA THR A 111 14.38 5.32 -3.28
C THR A 111 15.04 5.62 -1.94
N SER A 112 14.48 6.55 -1.16
CA SER A 112 15.01 6.88 0.16
C SER A 112 14.97 5.69 1.10
N LEU A 113 13.88 4.93 1.08
CA LEU A 113 13.74 3.75 1.93
C LEU A 113 14.75 2.66 1.56
N VAL A 114 14.98 2.45 0.26
CA VAL A 114 16.00 1.50 -0.22
C VAL A 114 17.39 1.92 0.25
N LEU A 115 17.73 3.19 0.08
CA LEU A 115 19.04 3.71 0.50
C LEU A 115 19.24 3.57 2.01
N ILE A 116 18.23 3.89 2.81
CA ILE A 116 18.30 3.75 4.27
C ILE A 116 18.50 2.28 4.64
N ALA A 117 17.74 1.37 4.02
CA ALA A 117 17.86 -0.06 4.29
C ALA A 117 19.25 -0.59 3.93
N GLU A 118 19.81 -0.17 2.80
CA GLU A 118 21.16 -0.56 2.39
C GLU A 118 22.22 -0.06 3.38
N ILE A 119 22.09 1.18 3.84
CA ILE A 119 23.01 1.75 4.82
C ILE A 119 22.97 0.95 6.12
N VAL A 120 21.77 0.61 6.60
CA VAL A 120 21.61 -0.15 7.83
C VAL A 120 22.21 -1.56 7.69
N GLN A 121 22.07 -2.19 6.53
CA GLN A 121 22.62 -3.52 6.29
C GLN A 121 24.15 -3.54 6.21
N LEU A 122 24.78 -2.41 5.88
CA LEU A 122 26.23 -2.30 5.80
C LEU A 122 26.88 -2.22 7.18
N ASP A 123 26.12 -1.89 8.20
CA ASP A 123 26.60 -1.87 9.58
C ASP A 123 26.52 -3.27 10.20
#